data_b854b3f48d38e0d8ef302b469f587bbb
#
_entry.id   b854b3f48d38e0d8ef302b469f587bbb
#
_cell.length_a   1.000
_cell.length_b   1.000
_cell.length_c   1.000
_cell.angle_alpha   90.00
_cell.angle_beta   90.00
_cell.angle_gamma   90.00
#
_symmetry.space_group_name_H-M   'P 1'
#
loop_
_entity.id
_entity.type
_entity.pdbx_description
1 polymer ?
#
loop_
_entity_poly.entity_id
_entity_poly.type
_entity_poly.pdbx_seq_one_letter_code
_entity_poly.pdbx_strand_id
1 'polypeptide(L)'
;MCMDTMLEIRNLTKQYRDFTLDSVSFSVPGGSIMGFVGENGAGKTTTLKLILDEMPRDGGSVSVFGKDNIREGETVRQEIGVVFDECCFHEQFTPKNIGSILKSCYRGWDTAYYRSLLQRFSLPQEKPVKAFSRGMKMKLSLAAALAHRPRLLLLDEATAGLDPAARDEILELFQEFVSDEDHAVLFSSHMTEDLEKIADSVTYLHNGRILFSEWKDTLIDRWGVIRCGPSDLGRLDPEDRLAVRRGTFEASALTHDREAAARKYRGMVVDRATLEEIMVLYGRGDQA
;
A
#
# COMPACT_ATOMS: atom_id res chain seq x y z
N MET A 1 9.52 20.88 9.42
CA MET A 1 10.12 20.82 8.08
C MET A 1 9.03 20.39 7.11
N CYS A 2 8.90 21.02 5.94
CA CYS A 2 7.96 20.55 4.93
C CYS A 2 8.63 19.33 4.29
N MET A 3 8.10 18.13 4.50
CA MET A 3 8.61 16.93 3.81
C MET A 3 8.32 17.08 2.32
N ASP A 4 9.32 16.80 1.47
CA ASP A 4 9.12 16.84 0.02
C ASP A 4 8.15 15.73 -0.40
N THR A 5 7.21 16.07 -1.26
CA THR A 5 6.23 15.10 -1.77
C THR A 5 6.85 14.25 -2.87
N MET A 6 7.00 12.95 -2.61
CA MET A 6 7.57 12.00 -3.59
C MET A 6 6.58 11.58 -4.65
N LEU A 7 5.33 11.39 -4.27
CA LEU A 7 4.23 11.06 -5.18
C LEU A 7 3.01 11.91 -4.85
N GLU A 8 2.42 12.54 -5.85
CA GLU A 8 1.17 13.27 -5.73
C GLU A 8 0.19 12.82 -6.81
N ILE A 9 -1.00 12.43 -6.39
CA ILE A 9 -2.10 12.02 -7.26
C ILE A 9 -3.26 12.97 -7.02
N ARG A 10 -3.83 13.53 -8.11
CA ARG A 10 -4.97 14.46 -8.05
C ARG A 10 -6.07 14.02 -9.01
N ASN A 11 -7.25 13.72 -8.46
CA ASN A 11 -8.47 13.36 -9.19
C ASN A 11 -8.24 12.28 -10.27
N LEU A 12 -7.37 11.30 -9.97
CA LEU A 12 -7.03 10.24 -10.92
C LEU A 12 -8.26 9.40 -11.22
N THR A 13 -8.60 9.31 -12.49
CA THR A 13 -9.81 8.63 -12.95
C THR A 13 -9.47 7.65 -14.05
N LYS A 14 -10.06 6.43 -13.95
CA LYS A 14 -10.02 5.41 -14.99
C LYS A 14 -11.35 4.69 -15.07
N GLN A 15 -11.96 4.69 -16.25
CA GLN A 15 -13.23 4.03 -16.49
C GLN A 15 -13.03 2.70 -17.20
N TYR A 16 -13.67 1.67 -16.70
CA TYR A 16 -13.84 0.37 -17.34
C TYR A 16 -15.34 0.10 -17.49
N ARG A 17 -15.69 -0.95 -18.17
CA ARG A 17 -17.10 -1.32 -18.37
C ARG A 17 -17.86 -1.56 -17.07
N ASP A 18 -17.23 -2.26 -16.13
CA ASP A 18 -17.85 -2.73 -14.89
C ASP A 18 -17.19 -2.16 -13.63
N PHE A 19 -16.23 -1.22 -13.77
CA PHE A 19 -15.50 -0.61 -12.66
C PHE A 19 -15.02 0.79 -13.02
N THR A 20 -15.03 1.70 -12.05
CA THR A 20 -14.45 3.04 -12.21
C THR A 20 -13.55 3.36 -11.04
N LEU A 21 -12.28 3.68 -11.31
CA LEU A 21 -11.43 4.41 -10.39
C LEU A 21 -11.82 5.88 -10.47
N ASP A 22 -12.42 6.42 -9.41
CA ASP A 22 -13.10 7.71 -9.46
C ASP A 22 -12.42 8.76 -8.57
N SER A 23 -11.82 9.73 -9.23
CA SER A 23 -11.27 10.95 -8.61
C SER A 23 -10.33 10.69 -7.43
N VAL A 24 -9.51 9.65 -7.53
CA VAL A 24 -8.55 9.24 -6.49
C VAL A 24 -7.50 10.34 -6.29
N SER A 25 -7.32 10.80 -5.04
CA SER A 25 -6.36 11.84 -4.68
C SER A 25 -5.66 11.51 -3.36
N PHE A 26 -4.34 11.45 -3.38
CA PHE A 26 -3.49 11.30 -2.18
C PHE A 26 -2.05 11.70 -2.49
N SER A 27 -1.21 11.82 -1.45
CA SER A 27 0.21 12.12 -1.61
C SER A 27 1.06 11.30 -0.67
N VAL A 28 2.25 10.87 -1.12
CA VAL A 28 3.24 10.14 -0.34
C VAL A 28 4.41 11.07 -0.06
N PRO A 29 4.66 11.45 1.20
CA PRO A 29 5.80 12.26 1.57
C PRO A 29 7.09 11.43 1.58
N GLY A 30 8.24 12.10 1.47
CA GLY A 30 9.55 11.49 1.65
C GLY A 30 9.77 11.01 3.08
N GLY A 31 10.67 10.05 3.28
CA GLY A 31 10.96 9.42 4.56
C GLY A 31 9.80 8.59 5.12
N SER A 32 8.81 8.18 4.30
CA SER A 32 7.62 7.51 4.80
C SER A 32 7.19 6.28 3.99
N ILE A 33 6.50 5.38 4.69
CA ILE A 33 5.80 4.23 4.13
C ILE A 33 4.30 4.50 4.18
N MET A 34 3.67 4.60 3.01
CA MET A 34 2.21 4.68 2.92
C MET A 34 1.62 3.31 2.63
N GLY A 35 0.76 2.84 3.52
CA GLY A 35 -0.11 1.69 3.29
C GLY A 35 -1.26 2.05 2.34
N PHE A 36 -1.34 1.37 1.20
CA PHE A 36 -2.44 1.52 0.25
C PHE A 36 -3.36 0.31 0.34
N VAL A 37 -4.39 0.44 1.14
CA VAL A 37 -5.27 -0.66 1.51
C VAL A 37 -6.57 -0.67 0.73
N GLY A 38 -7.18 -1.84 0.65
CA GLY A 38 -8.48 -2.04 0.00
C GLY A 38 -8.71 -3.51 -0.33
N GLU A 39 -9.96 -3.85 -0.55
CA GLU A 39 -10.34 -5.21 -0.97
C GLU A 39 -9.78 -5.57 -2.35
N ASN A 40 -9.82 -6.85 -2.70
CA ASN A 40 -9.50 -7.30 -4.05
C ASN A 40 -10.49 -6.68 -5.04
N GLY A 41 -9.97 -6.10 -6.12
CA GLY A 41 -10.79 -5.37 -7.10
C GLY A 41 -11.08 -3.90 -6.74
N ALA A 42 -10.65 -3.39 -5.60
CA ALA A 42 -10.86 -1.98 -5.22
C ALA A 42 -10.16 -0.97 -6.15
N GLY A 43 -9.14 -1.41 -6.93
CA GLY A 43 -8.41 -0.57 -7.87
C GLY A 43 -6.94 -0.29 -7.49
N LYS A 44 -6.39 -1.00 -6.50
CA LYS A 44 -4.98 -0.80 -6.04
C LYS A 44 -3.98 -0.98 -7.19
N THR A 45 -3.95 -2.15 -7.81
CA THR A 45 -3.08 -2.45 -8.96
C THR A 45 -3.32 -1.51 -10.14
N THR A 46 -4.58 -1.12 -10.39
CA THR A 46 -4.93 -0.13 -11.41
C THR A 46 -4.26 1.20 -11.12
N THR A 47 -4.32 1.66 -9.88
CA THR A 47 -3.67 2.91 -9.45
C THR A 47 -2.16 2.85 -9.66
N LEU A 48 -1.50 1.75 -9.27
CA LEU A 48 -0.06 1.57 -9.50
C LEU A 48 0.30 1.60 -10.98
N LYS A 49 -0.48 0.93 -11.84
CA LYS A 49 -0.27 0.94 -13.31
C LYS A 49 -0.48 2.33 -13.93
N LEU A 50 -1.40 3.12 -13.40
CA LEU A 50 -1.59 4.51 -13.83
C LEU A 50 -0.44 5.43 -13.38
N ILE A 51 0.14 5.20 -12.21
CA ILE A 51 1.35 5.91 -11.76
C ILE A 51 2.52 5.62 -12.70
N LEU A 52 2.66 4.39 -13.17
CA LEU A 52 3.73 3.96 -14.09
C LEU A 52 3.48 4.34 -15.55
N ASP A 53 2.31 4.89 -15.87
CA ASP A 53 1.86 5.13 -17.24
C ASP A 53 1.85 3.85 -18.12
N GLU A 54 1.55 2.70 -17.49
CA GLU A 54 1.35 1.43 -18.22
C GLU A 54 -0.02 1.38 -18.94
N MET A 55 -0.92 2.26 -18.55
CA MET A 55 -2.22 2.44 -19.18
C MET A 55 -2.64 3.91 -19.18
N PRO A 56 -3.41 4.38 -20.19
CA PRO A 56 -3.88 5.74 -20.23
C PRO A 56 -4.91 6.01 -19.12
N ARG A 57 -4.75 7.13 -18.40
CA ARG A 57 -5.77 7.67 -17.51
C ARG A 57 -6.86 8.41 -18.30
N ASP A 58 -8.08 8.45 -17.75
CA ASP A 58 -9.20 9.17 -18.37
C ASP A 58 -9.37 10.57 -17.75
N GLY A 59 -8.75 10.83 -16.58
CA GLY A 59 -8.74 12.14 -15.93
C GLY A 59 -7.71 12.23 -14.80
N GLY A 60 -7.52 13.45 -14.31
CA GLY A 60 -6.60 13.74 -13.22
C GLY A 60 -5.13 13.86 -13.62
N SER A 61 -4.26 13.90 -12.62
CA SER A 61 -2.82 14.03 -12.81
C SER A 61 -2.04 13.19 -11.81
N VAL A 62 -0.84 12.76 -12.21
CA VAL A 62 0.13 12.07 -11.36
C VAL A 62 1.46 12.79 -11.49
N SER A 63 2.00 13.23 -10.37
CA SER A 63 3.33 13.85 -10.27
C SER A 63 4.21 13.01 -9.38
N VAL A 64 5.39 12.67 -9.86
CA VAL A 64 6.42 11.93 -9.11
C VAL A 64 7.67 12.79 -9.07
N PHE A 65 8.17 13.07 -7.86
CA PHE A 65 9.28 14.02 -7.63
C PHE A 65 9.03 15.40 -8.27
N GLY A 66 7.77 15.88 -8.26
CA GLY A 66 7.37 17.13 -8.90
C GLY A 66 7.26 17.09 -10.42
N LYS A 67 7.51 15.94 -11.07
CA LYS A 67 7.47 15.73 -12.53
C LYS A 67 6.20 15.01 -12.95
N ASP A 68 5.60 15.42 -14.08
CA ASP A 68 4.44 14.71 -14.66
C ASP A 68 4.86 13.32 -15.17
N ASN A 69 4.16 12.26 -14.75
CA ASN A 69 4.53 10.87 -15.05
C ASN A 69 4.40 10.49 -16.54
N ILE A 70 3.68 11.27 -17.35
CA ILE A 70 3.56 11.06 -18.81
C ILE A 70 4.62 11.89 -19.55
N ARG A 71 4.67 13.19 -19.28
CA ARG A 71 5.56 14.11 -20.02
C ARG A 71 7.04 13.82 -19.76
N GLU A 72 7.37 13.44 -18.54
CA GLU A 72 8.73 13.14 -18.08
C GLU A 72 8.91 11.66 -17.73
N GLY A 73 8.05 10.80 -18.26
CA GLY A 73 7.89 9.41 -17.86
C GLY A 73 9.19 8.57 -17.94
N GLU A 74 10.04 8.80 -18.95
CA GLU A 74 11.33 8.11 -19.03
C GLU A 74 12.22 8.43 -17.81
N THR A 75 12.32 9.69 -17.44
CA THR A 75 13.12 10.15 -16.30
C THR A 75 12.53 9.63 -14.97
N VAL A 76 11.21 9.75 -14.83
CA VAL A 76 10.47 9.31 -13.63
C VAL A 76 10.66 7.82 -13.39
N ARG A 77 10.49 6.98 -14.42
CA ARG A 77 10.61 5.52 -14.29
C ARG A 77 12.03 5.04 -13.97
N GLN A 78 13.07 5.84 -14.24
CA GLN A 78 14.43 5.53 -13.82
C GLN A 78 14.63 5.61 -12.30
N GLU A 79 13.77 6.35 -11.59
CA GLU A 79 13.86 6.59 -10.14
C GLU A 79 12.76 5.84 -9.36
N ILE A 80 11.97 4.97 -10.04
CA ILE A 80 10.93 4.15 -9.41
C ILE A 80 11.32 2.67 -9.44
N GLY A 81 11.31 2.03 -8.27
CA GLY A 81 11.38 0.57 -8.15
C GLY A 81 9.96 -0.01 -8.04
N VAL A 82 9.69 -1.05 -8.79
CA VAL A 82 8.35 -1.67 -8.82
C VAL A 82 8.43 -3.15 -8.54
N VAL A 83 7.53 -3.62 -7.68
CA VAL A 83 7.33 -5.05 -7.42
C VAL A 83 5.84 -5.35 -7.46
N PHE A 84 5.43 -6.23 -8.35
CA PHE A 84 4.07 -6.75 -8.42
C PHE A 84 3.95 -8.08 -7.68
N ASP A 85 2.72 -8.50 -7.35
CA ASP A 85 2.42 -9.79 -6.70
C ASP A 85 3.01 -10.98 -7.48
N GLU A 86 2.98 -10.91 -8.82
CA GLU A 86 3.58 -11.93 -9.67
C GLU A 86 4.97 -11.51 -10.15
N CYS A 87 5.90 -12.47 -10.14
CA CYS A 87 7.24 -12.27 -10.67
C CYS A 87 7.19 -12.12 -12.20
N CYS A 88 7.56 -10.94 -12.70
CA CYS A 88 7.54 -10.61 -14.13
C CYS A 88 8.71 -11.20 -14.94
N PHE A 89 9.68 -11.86 -14.29
CA PHE A 89 10.86 -12.39 -14.97
C PHE A 89 10.56 -13.72 -15.66
N HIS A 90 11.09 -13.86 -16.88
CA HIS A 90 10.93 -15.09 -17.64
C HIS A 90 11.53 -16.30 -16.89
N GLU A 91 10.77 -17.38 -16.84
CA GLU A 91 11.07 -18.58 -16.03
C GLU A 91 12.41 -19.25 -16.31
N GLN A 92 12.94 -19.11 -17.52
CA GLN A 92 14.23 -19.70 -17.93
C GLN A 92 15.42 -18.81 -17.55
N PHE A 93 15.22 -17.56 -17.19
CA PHE A 93 16.31 -16.66 -16.80
C PHE A 93 16.84 -17.01 -15.42
N THR A 94 18.12 -16.75 -15.22
CA THR A 94 18.76 -16.78 -13.92
C THR A 94 18.89 -15.38 -13.36
N PRO A 95 19.05 -15.19 -12.05
CA PRO A 95 19.32 -13.86 -11.47
C PRO A 95 20.48 -13.13 -12.17
N LYS A 96 21.50 -13.86 -12.57
CA LYS A 96 22.64 -13.30 -13.32
C LYS A 96 22.21 -12.75 -14.69
N ASN A 97 21.36 -13.49 -15.44
CA ASN A 97 20.84 -13.02 -16.73
C ASN A 97 19.99 -11.74 -16.52
N ILE A 98 19.08 -11.77 -15.52
CA ILE A 98 18.21 -10.64 -15.18
C ILE A 98 19.05 -9.40 -14.86
N GLY A 99 20.05 -9.53 -13.99
CA GLY A 99 20.94 -8.42 -13.67
C GLY A 99 21.67 -7.85 -14.89
N SER A 100 22.09 -8.71 -15.83
CA SER A 100 22.75 -8.28 -17.07
C SER A 100 21.80 -7.50 -17.99
N ILE A 101 20.54 -7.92 -18.08
CA ILE A 101 19.49 -7.25 -18.88
C ILE A 101 19.16 -5.89 -18.26
N LEU A 102 18.83 -5.86 -16.96
CA LEU A 102 18.41 -4.64 -16.27
C LEU A 102 19.50 -3.58 -16.21
N LYS A 103 20.77 -4.00 -16.16
CA LYS A 103 21.91 -3.08 -16.30
C LYS A 103 21.89 -2.28 -17.60
N SER A 104 21.30 -2.82 -18.66
CA SER A 104 21.17 -2.11 -19.94
C SER A 104 19.95 -1.17 -19.98
N CYS A 105 18.98 -1.37 -19.07
CA CYS A 105 17.73 -0.61 -19.01
C CYS A 105 17.83 0.59 -18.06
N TYR A 106 18.59 0.46 -16.96
CA TYR A 106 18.66 1.47 -15.91
C TYR A 106 20.02 2.15 -15.85
N ARG A 107 20.02 3.49 -15.94
CA ARG A 107 21.27 4.31 -15.88
C ARG A 107 21.95 4.21 -14.51
N GLY A 108 21.16 4.14 -13.43
CA GLY A 108 21.62 4.03 -12.04
C GLY A 108 21.93 2.60 -11.57
N TRP A 109 22.01 1.61 -12.47
CA TRP A 109 22.17 0.22 -12.07
C TRP A 109 23.48 -0.04 -11.31
N ASP A 110 23.37 -0.52 -10.06
CA ASP A 110 24.47 -0.90 -9.20
C ASP A 110 24.61 -2.44 -9.12
N THR A 111 25.53 -2.97 -9.93
CA THR A 111 25.78 -4.42 -9.98
C THR A 111 26.31 -4.98 -8.65
N ALA A 112 27.09 -4.19 -7.88
CA ALA A 112 27.63 -4.63 -6.60
C ALA A 112 26.49 -4.74 -5.57
N TYR A 113 25.62 -3.74 -5.53
CA TYR A 113 24.45 -3.75 -4.66
C TYR A 113 23.46 -4.86 -5.03
N TYR A 114 23.20 -5.08 -6.33
CA TYR A 114 22.39 -6.22 -6.76
C TYR A 114 22.91 -7.54 -6.23
N ARG A 115 24.23 -7.78 -6.37
CA ARG A 115 24.86 -9.00 -5.87
C ARG A 115 24.77 -9.13 -4.35
N SER A 116 24.96 -8.03 -3.62
CA SER A 116 24.82 -8.05 -2.16
C SER A 116 23.39 -8.39 -1.72
N LEU A 117 22.37 -7.89 -2.41
CA LEU A 117 20.97 -8.25 -2.18
C LEU A 117 20.71 -9.73 -2.47
N LEU A 118 21.24 -10.27 -3.58
CA LEU A 118 21.14 -11.69 -3.87
C LEU A 118 21.79 -12.56 -2.76
N GLN A 119 22.91 -12.11 -2.21
CA GLN A 119 23.57 -12.79 -1.08
C GLN A 119 22.76 -12.65 0.21
N ARG A 120 22.27 -11.45 0.56
CA ARG A 120 21.39 -11.19 1.73
C ARG A 120 20.21 -12.13 1.70
N PHE A 121 19.55 -12.26 0.55
CA PHE A 121 18.37 -13.12 0.35
C PHE A 121 18.70 -14.59 0.09
N SER A 122 19.97 -14.99 0.13
CA SER A 122 20.43 -16.36 -0.14
C SER A 122 19.92 -16.91 -1.49
N LEU A 123 19.86 -16.06 -2.53
CA LEU A 123 19.37 -16.44 -3.85
C LEU A 123 20.50 -17.00 -4.74
N PRO A 124 20.33 -18.21 -5.31
CA PRO A 124 21.32 -18.83 -6.19
C PRO A 124 21.37 -18.12 -7.55
N GLN A 125 22.53 -17.58 -7.94
CA GLN A 125 22.67 -16.71 -9.11
C GLN A 125 22.54 -17.43 -10.45
N GLU A 126 22.81 -18.73 -10.50
CA GLU A 126 22.84 -19.54 -11.73
C GLU A 126 21.62 -20.47 -11.86
N LYS A 127 20.70 -20.48 -10.87
CA LYS A 127 19.49 -21.31 -10.91
C LYS A 127 18.35 -20.56 -11.62
N PRO A 128 17.63 -21.18 -12.56
CA PRO A 128 16.55 -20.49 -13.27
C PRO A 128 15.35 -20.21 -12.37
N VAL A 129 14.66 -19.08 -12.66
CA VAL A 129 13.49 -18.55 -11.88
C VAL A 129 12.37 -19.59 -11.71
N LYS A 130 12.14 -20.48 -12.71
CA LYS A 130 11.17 -21.56 -12.58
C LYS A 130 11.39 -22.49 -11.40
N ALA A 131 12.62 -22.58 -10.90
CA ALA A 131 12.97 -23.43 -9.76
C ALA A 131 12.94 -22.67 -8.42
N PHE A 132 12.48 -21.41 -8.40
CA PHE A 132 12.34 -20.58 -7.22
C PHE A 132 10.96 -20.79 -6.57
N SER A 133 10.93 -20.78 -5.24
CA SER A 133 9.68 -20.66 -4.50
C SER A 133 9.08 -19.25 -4.70
N ARG A 134 7.81 -19.06 -4.32
CA ARG A 134 7.16 -17.74 -4.37
C ARG A 134 7.99 -16.69 -3.60
N GLY A 135 8.44 -17.00 -2.39
CA GLY A 135 9.27 -16.11 -1.58
C GLY A 135 10.60 -15.78 -2.25
N MET A 136 11.27 -16.76 -2.87
CA MET A 136 12.51 -16.50 -3.63
C MET A 136 12.26 -15.61 -4.85
N LYS A 137 11.14 -15.79 -5.55
CA LYS A 137 10.74 -14.93 -6.68
C LYS A 137 10.49 -13.50 -6.22
N MET A 138 9.80 -13.31 -5.08
CA MET A 138 9.56 -12.00 -4.49
C MET A 138 10.87 -11.30 -4.09
N LYS A 139 11.76 -12.00 -3.36
CA LYS A 139 13.07 -11.50 -2.99
C LYS A 139 13.92 -11.12 -4.21
N LEU A 140 13.83 -11.88 -5.30
CA LEU A 140 14.49 -11.55 -6.57
C LEU A 140 13.92 -10.28 -7.20
N SER A 141 12.59 -10.12 -7.22
CA SER A 141 11.94 -8.91 -7.72
C SER A 141 12.35 -7.68 -6.92
N LEU A 142 12.42 -7.79 -5.59
CA LEU A 142 12.92 -6.71 -4.72
C LEU A 142 14.39 -6.39 -4.98
N ALA A 143 15.26 -7.41 -5.09
CA ALA A 143 16.67 -7.20 -5.40
C ALA A 143 16.86 -6.47 -6.73
N ALA A 144 16.07 -6.81 -7.73
CA ALA A 144 16.09 -6.17 -9.05
C ALA A 144 15.55 -4.73 -9.00
N ALA A 145 14.45 -4.51 -8.26
CA ALA A 145 13.86 -3.19 -8.10
C ALA A 145 14.75 -2.20 -7.33
N LEU A 146 15.51 -2.67 -6.35
CA LEU A 146 16.41 -1.84 -5.55
C LEU A 146 17.76 -1.57 -6.23
N ALA A 147 18.18 -2.44 -7.15
CA ALA A 147 19.53 -2.40 -7.71
C ALA A 147 19.84 -1.16 -8.57
N HIS A 148 18.82 -0.45 -9.06
CA HIS A 148 19.02 0.81 -9.80
C HIS A 148 18.90 2.05 -8.91
N ARG A 149 18.89 1.87 -7.57
CA ARG A 149 18.85 2.96 -6.59
C ARG A 149 17.64 3.89 -6.78
N PRO A 150 16.41 3.33 -6.77
CA PRO A 150 15.20 4.14 -6.87
C PRO A 150 15.02 5.02 -5.64
N ARG A 151 14.21 6.08 -5.78
CA ARG A 151 13.78 6.94 -4.67
C ARG A 151 12.34 6.62 -4.23
N LEU A 152 11.55 6.00 -5.09
CA LEU A 152 10.19 5.57 -4.78
C LEU A 152 10.05 4.07 -5.05
N LEU A 153 9.52 3.32 -4.07
CA LEU A 153 9.11 1.93 -4.26
C LEU A 153 7.58 1.85 -4.37
N LEU A 154 7.12 1.21 -5.44
CA LEU A 154 5.72 0.84 -5.63
C LEU A 154 5.60 -0.67 -5.48
N LEU A 155 4.89 -1.11 -4.45
CA LEU A 155 4.83 -2.50 -4.04
C LEU A 155 3.37 -2.98 -4.08
N ASP A 156 3.07 -3.96 -4.92
CA ASP A 156 1.74 -4.58 -5.01
C ASP A 156 1.76 -5.95 -4.35
N GLU A 157 1.13 -6.04 -3.16
CA GLU A 157 1.00 -7.29 -2.39
C GLU A 157 2.35 -8.01 -2.12
N ALA A 158 3.42 -7.25 -1.91
CA ALA A 158 4.81 -7.77 -1.87
C ALA A 158 5.11 -8.73 -0.71
N THR A 159 4.23 -8.86 0.28
CA THR A 159 4.36 -9.79 1.42
C THR A 159 3.38 -10.95 1.36
N ALA A 160 2.44 -10.94 0.40
CA ALA A 160 1.39 -11.93 0.31
C ALA A 160 1.92 -13.36 0.05
N GLY A 161 1.51 -14.30 0.91
CA GLY A 161 1.88 -15.71 0.78
C GLY A 161 3.35 -16.03 1.08
N LEU A 162 4.07 -15.14 1.76
CA LEU A 162 5.38 -15.38 2.32
C LEU A 162 5.27 -16.07 3.70
N ASP A 163 6.29 -16.84 4.05
CA ASP A 163 6.44 -17.30 5.43
C ASP A 163 6.80 -16.13 6.36
N PRO A 164 6.54 -16.24 7.68
CA PRO A 164 6.73 -15.13 8.61
C PRO A 164 8.14 -14.55 8.62
N ALA A 165 9.19 -15.39 8.49
CA ALA A 165 10.57 -14.92 8.54
C ALA A 165 10.94 -14.13 7.27
N ALA A 166 10.52 -14.62 6.10
CA ALA A 166 10.71 -13.90 4.84
C ALA A 166 9.94 -12.58 4.81
N ARG A 167 8.74 -12.56 5.39
CA ARG A 167 7.91 -11.35 5.53
C ARG A 167 8.60 -10.31 6.40
N ASP A 168 9.03 -10.68 7.60
CA ASP A 168 9.71 -9.75 8.51
C ASP A 168 10.99 -9.18 7.89
N GLU A 169 11.82 -10.00 7.22
CA GLU A 169 13.02 -9.54 6.51
C GLU A 169 12.71 -8.48 5.43
N ILE A 170 11.59 -8.64 4.71
CA ILE A 170 11.15 -7.69 3.68
C ILE A 170 10.61 -6.40 4.30
N LEU A 171 9.85 -6.49 5.38
CA LEU A 171 9.33 -5.31 6.09
C LEU A 171 10.48 -4.48 6.70
N GLU A 172 11.50 -5.12 7.28
CA GLU A 172 12.72 -4.45 7.74
C GLU A 172 13.45 -3.73 6.59
N LEU A 173 13.54 -4.36 5.41
CA LEU A 173 14.14 -3.73 4.23
C LEU A 173 13.40 -2.46 3.80
N PHE A 174 12.06 -2.43 3.91
CA PHE A 174 11.30 -1.22 3.59
C PHE A 174 11.55 -0.10 4.60
N GLN A 175 11.68 -0.42 5.88
CA GLN A 175 12.05 0.55 6.91
C GLN A 175 13.48 1.07 6.73
N GLU A 176 14.44 0.18 6.38
CA GLU A 176 15.80 0.60 6.01
C GLU A 176 15.78 1.55 4.81
N PHE A 177 14.94 1.28 3.80
CA PHE A 177 14.86 2.09 2.59
C PHE A 177 14.38 3.52 2.85
N VAL A 178 13.36 3.73 3.71
CA VAL A 178 12.84 5.06 4.03
C VAL A 178 13.61 5.78 5.13
N SER A 179 14.68 5.20 5.65
CA SER A 179 15.56 5.90 6.61
C SER A 179 16.24 7.13 5.99
N ASP A 180 16.30 7.18 4.67
CA ASP A 180 16.65 8.36 3.88
C ASP A 180 15.37 9.15 3.57
N GLU A 181 15.32 10.43 3.96
CA GLU A 181 14.16 11.31 3.75
C GLU A 181 13.83 11.55 2.27
N ASP A 182 14.79 11.29 1.37
CA ASP A 182 14.62 11.34 -0.08
C ASP A 182 13.99 10.07 -0.69
N HIS A 183 13.63 9.10 0.13
CA HIS A 183 12.99 7.86 -0.29
C HIS A 183 11.57 7.75 0.23
N ALA A 184 10.71 7.01 -0.49
CA ALA A 184 9.36 6.70 -0.05
C ALA A 184 8.89 5.32 -0.54
N VAL A 185 7.92 4.75 0.17
CA VAL A 185 7.30 3.47 -0.19
C VAL A 185 5.78 3.65 -0.27
N LEU A 186 5.18 3.25 -1.39
CA LEU A 186 3.75 3.00 -1.51
C LEU A 186 3.54 1.49 -1.51
N PHE A 187 3.02 0.96 -0.41
CA PHE A 187 2.86 -0.46 -0.17
C PHE A 187 1.38 -0.87 -0.22
N SER A 188 0.95 -1.50 -1.31
CA SER A 188 -0.39 -2.07 -1.37
C SER A 188 -0.43 -3.40 -0.63
N SER A 189 -1.39 -3.55 0.27
CA SER A 189 -1.63 -4.79 0.99
C SER A 189 -3.09 -4.92 1.40
N HIS A 190 -3.58 -6.16 1.48
CA HIS A 190 -4.82 -6.50 2.16
C HIS A 190 -4.56 -7.02 3.59
N MET A 191 -3.29 -7.15 3.99
CA MET A 191 -2.86 -7.63 5.30
C MET A 191 -2.59 -6.44 6.22
N THR A 192 -3.52 -6.19 7.13
CA THR A 192 -3.45 -5.06 8.06
C THR A 192 -2.28 -5.16 9.04
N GLU A 193 -1.92 -6.39 9.45
CA GLU A 193 -0.80 -6.63 10.37
C GLU A 193 0.54 -6.05 9.87
N ASP A 194 0.83 -6.18 8.56
CA ASP A 194 2.06 -5.63 7.99
C ASP A 194 2.05 -4.10 8.04
N LEU A 195 0.91 -3.51 7.73
CA LEU A 195 0.74 -2.05 7.73
C LEU A 195 0.77 -1.47 9.16
N GLU A 196 0.18 -2.18 10.12
CA GLU A 196 0.26 -1.78 11.53
C GLU A 196 1.72 -1.76 12.02
N LYS A 197 2.57 -2.68 11.52
CA LYS A 197 3.99 -2.73 11.88
C LYS A 197 4.81 -1.58 11.28
N ILE A 198 4.65 -1.28 9.99
CA ILE A 198 5.61 -0.43 9.27
C ILE A 198 5.03 0.84 8.63
N ALA A 199 3.71 0.93 8.41
CA ALA A 199 3.15 2.10 7.73
C ALA A 199 3.12 3.33 8.66
N ASP A 200 3.47 4.49 8.12
CA ASP A 200 3.35 5.80 8.77
C ASP A 200 1.97 6.42 8.50
N SER A 201 1.45 6.19 7.30
CA SER A 201 0.13 6.66 6.87
C SER A 201 -0.62 5.57 6.13
N VAL A 202 -1.94 5.67 6.09
CA VAL A 202 -2.82 4.69 5.44
C VAL A 202 -3.82 5.42 4.55
N THR A 203 -3.89 4.98 3.30
CA THR A 203 -4.91 5.37 2.34
C THR A 203 -5.82 4.19 2.05
N TYR A 204 -7.11 4.31 2.33
CA TYR A 204 -8.09 3.24 2.11
C TYR A 204 -8.90 3.49 0.85
N LEU A 205 -8.74 2.58 -0.11
CA LEU A 205 -9.45 2.55 -1.38
C LEU A 205 -10.59 1.53 -1.32
N HIS A 206 -11.81 1.95 -1.57
CA HIS A 206 -12.99 1.09 -1.61
C HIS A 206 -13.81 1.41 -2.86
N ASN A 207 -14.14 0.38 -3.65
CA ASN A 207 -14.94 0.53 -4.88
C ASN A 207 -14.48 1.69 -5.79
N GLY A 208 -13.16 1.82 -5.97
CA GLY A 208 -12.56 2.84 -6.82
C GLY A 208 -12.49 4.26 -6.24
N ARG A 209 -12.87 4.46 -4.98
CA ARG A 209 -12.82 5.75 -4.28
C ARG A 209 -12.00 5.69 -3.01
N ILE A 210 -11.33 6.77 -2.66
CA ILE A 210 -10.69 6.91 -1.37
C ILE A 210 -11.72 7.26 -0.32
N LEU A 211 -11.79 6.44 0.74
CA LEU A 211 -12.62 6.71 1.91
C LEU A 211 -11.89 7.58 2.92
N PHE A 212 -10.60 7.33 3.13
CA PHE A 212 -9.72 8.18 3.94
C PHE A 212 -8.26 8.03 3.50
N SER A 213 -7.45 9.04 3.86
CA SER A 213 -5.99 9.05 3.71
C SER A 213 -5.44 9.83 4.89
N GLU A 214 -4.90 9.12 5.90
CA GLU A 214 -4.52 9.71 7.19
C GLU A 214 -3.23 9.09 7.73
N TRP A 215 -2.56 9.82 8.63
CA TRP A 215 -1.47 9.28 9.44
C TRP A 215 -2.00 8.17 10.35
N LYS A 216 -1.29 7.05 10.43
CA LYS A 216 -1.71 5.88 11.21
C LYS A 216 -1.96 6.21 12.67
N ASP A 217 -1.09 6.98 13.31
CA ASP A 217 -1.22 7.35 14.71
C ASP A 217 -2.50 8.18 14.94
N THR A 218 -2.79 9.13 14.05
CA THR A 218 -4.02 9.93 14.12
C THR A 218 -5.26 9.03 13.99
N LEU A 219 -5.21 8.09 13.06
CA LEU A 219 -6.29 7.15 12.79
C LEU A 219 -6.56 6.27 14.03
N ILE A 220 -5.52 5.67 14.60
CA ILE A 220 -5.64 4.78 15.77
C ILE A 220 -6.08 5.56 17.04
N ASP A 221 -5.61 6.79 17.22
CA ASP A 221 -5.93 7.58 18.42
C ASP A 221 -7.35 8.14 18.39
N ARG A 222 -7.83 8.57 17.23
CA ARG A 222 -9.13 9.22 17.09
C ARG A 222 -10.28 8.26 16.86
N TRP A 223 -10.07 7.20 16.08
CA TRP A 223 -11.16 6.32 15.69
C TRP A 223 -11.46 5.29 16.76
N GLY A 224 -12.75 4.97 16.89
CA GLY A 224 -13.23 4.00 17.86
C GLY A 224 -14.32 3.09 17.31
N VAL A 225 -14.48 1.95 17.98
CA VAL A 225 -15.59 1.02 17.74
C VAL A 225 -16.50 1.05 18.95
N ILE A 226 -17.75 1.46 18.72
CA ILE A 226 -18.83 1.43 19.72
C ILE A 226 -19.44 0.04 19.65
N ARG A 227 -19.36 -0.74 20.74
CA ARG A 227 -19.97 -2.06 20.87
C ARG A 227 -21.24 -1.96 21.69
N CYS A 228 -22.34 -2.46 21.14
CA CYS A 228 -23.64 -2.38 21.78
C CYS A 228 -24.55 -3.56 21.40
N GLY A 229 -25.70 -3.69 22.05
CA GLY A 229 -26.74 -4.61 21.62
C GLY A 229 -27.36 -4.17 20.29
N PRO A 230 -27.89 -5.09 19.46
CA PRO A 230 -28.53 -4.73 18.19
C PRO A 230 -29.69 -3.73 18.34
N SER A 231 -30.42 -3.77 19.46
CA SER A 231 -31.48 -2.82 19.81
C SER A 231 -30.97 -1.41 20.14
N ASP A 232 -29.74 -1.29 20.59
CA ASP A 232 -29.14 -0.01 21.02
C ASP A 232 -28.54 0.80 19.87
N LEU A 233 -28.35 0.20 18.71
CA LEU A 233 -27.86 0.91 17.51
C LEU A 233 -28.71 2.13 17.16
N GLY A 234 -30.04 2.06 17.40
CA GLY A 234 -30.93 3.19 17.16
C GLY A 234 -30.75 4.38 18.12
N ARG A 235 -29.97 4.19 19.19
CA ARG A 235 -29.65 5.24 20.18
C ARG A 235 -28.38 6.04 19.80
N LEU A 236 -27.61 5.52 18.83
CA LEU A 236 -26.44 6.21 18.31
C LEU A 236 -26.87 7.28 17.31
N ASP A 237 -26.31 8.47 17.43
CA ASP A 237 -26.55 9.53 16.45
C ASP A 237 -25.95 9.15 15.07
N PRO A 238 -26.54 9.60 13.95
CA PRO A 238 -26.03 9.28 12.62
C PRO A 238 -24.56 9.68 12.41
N GLU A 239 -24.13 10.79 12.99
CA GLU A 239 -22.73 11.30 12.90
C GLU A 239 -21.70 10.40 13.60
N ASP A 240 -22.13 9.60 14.58
CA ASP A 240 -21.28 8.66 15.31
C ASP A 240 -21.33 7.23 14.72
N ARG A 241 -21.98 7.06 13.57
CA ARG A 241 -22.18 5.77 12.89
C ARG A 241 -21.67 5.84 11.46
N LEU A 242 -20.36 5.94 11.25
CA LEU A 242 -19.75 5.96 9.92
C LEU A 242 -20.02 4.69 9.13
N ALA A 243 -19.93 3.56 9.83
CA ALA A 243 -20.22 2.25 9.31
C ALA A 243 -20.74 1.37 10.45
N VAL A 244 -21.67 0.47 10.15
CA VAL A 244 -22.34 -0.37 11.14
C VAL A 244 -22.29 -1.83 10.72
N ARG A 245 -21.91 -2.70 11.65
CA ARG A 245 -22.06 -4.15 11.51
C ARG A 245 -23.09 -4.66 12.50
N ARG A 246 -24.14 -5.29 11.98
CA ARG A 246 -25.19 -5.91 12.78
C ARG A 246 -24.95 -7.41 12.89
N GLY A 247 -24.70 -7.90 14.11
CA GLY A 247 -24.69 -9.31 14.43
C GLY A 247 -25.99 -9.74 15.14
N THR A 248 -26.13 -11.03 15.40
CA THR A 248 -27.30 -11.58 16.10
C THR A 248 -27.36 -11.16 17.56
N PHE A 249 -26.22 -11.07 18.22
CA PHE A 249 -26.12 -10.79 19.67
C PHE A 249 -25.40 -9.47 19.98
N GLU A 250 -24.59 -8.98 19.06
CA GLU A 250 -23.78 -7.80 19.21
C GLU A 250 -23.84 -6.97 17.94
N ALA A 251 -23.75 -5.66 18.08
CA ALA A 251 -23.59 -4.73 16.98
C ALA A 251 -22.38 -3.83 17.24
N SER A 252 -21.72 -3.42 16.17
CA SER A 252 -20.57 -2.53 16.22
C SER A 252 -20.79 -1.35 15.28
N ALA A 253 -20.45 -0.16 15.74
CA ALA A 253 -20.47 1.06 14.94
C ALA A 253 -19.09 1.73 14.99
N LEU A 254 -18.59 2.16 13.82
CA LEU A 254 -17.34 2.88 13.69
C LEU A 254 -17.59 4.38 13.90
N THR A 255 -16.76 5.03 14.71
CA THR A 255 -16.83 6.48 14.96
C THR A 255 -15.47 7.14 14.75
N HIS A 256 -15.48 8.42 14.29
CA HIS A 256 -14.26 9.22 14.11
C HIS A 256 -13.72 9.80 15.42
N ASP A 257 -14.54 9.90 16.46
CA ASP A 257 -14.15 10.51 17.73
C ASP A 257 -14.50 9.56 18.89
N ARG A 258 -13.56 8.68 19.18
CA ARG A 258 -13.65 7.70 20.25
C ARG A 258 -13.92 8.36 21.60
N GLU A 259 -13.24 9.48 21.90
CA GLU A 259 -13.36 10.13 23.21
C GLU A 259 -14.73 10.81 23.37
N ALA A 260 -15.21 11.48 22.34
CA ALA A 260 -16.56 12.08 22.37
C ALA A 260 -17.61 10.99 22.48
N ALA A 261 -17.50 9.91 21.72
CA ALA A 261 -18.41 8.77 21.78
C ALA A 261 -18.42 8.12 23.18
N ALA A 262 -17.25 7.90 23.81
CA ALA A 262 -17.14 7.34 25.14
C ALA A 262 -17.81 8.21 26.21
N ARG A 263 -17.72 9.54 26.07
CA ARG A 263 -18.40 10.50 26.97
C ARG A 263 -19.93 10.50 26.75
N LYS A 264 -20.37 10.40 25.50
CA LYS A 264 -21.77 10.50 25.07
C LYS A 264 -22.57 9.22 25.38
N TYR A 265 -22.01 8.06 25.08
CA TYR A 265 -22.70 6.78 25.20
C TYR A 265 -22.27 6.02 26.46
N ARG A 266 -22.51 6.64 27.62
CA ARG A 266 -22.25 6.01 28.93
C ARG A 266 -23.04 4.71 29.08
N GLY A 267 -22.33 3.60 29.27
CA GLY A 267 -22.93 2.25 29.36
C GLY A 267 -22.75 1.40 28.11
N MET A 268 -22.19 1.94 27.04
CA MET A 268 -21.65 1.18 25.89
C MET A 268 -20.14 1.11 25.98
N VAL A 269 -19.55 0.05 25.43
CA VAL A 269 -18.11 -0.08 25.35
C VAL A 269 -17.63 0.64 24.10
N VAL A 270 -16.66 1.55 24.26
CA VAL A 270 -16.04 2.27 23.15
C VAL A 270 -14.55 2.01 23.18
N ASP A 271 -14.12 1.09 22.32
CA ASP A 271 -12.72 0.68 22.21
C ASP A 271 -11.99 1.50 21.12
N ARG A 272 -10.64 1.47 21.14
CA ARG A 272 -9.85 1.89 20.00
C ARG A 272 -10.15 1.00 18.81
N ALA A 273 -10.30 1.59 17.63
CA ALA A 273 -10.42 0.82 16.40
C ALA A 273 -9.03 0.33 15.96
N THR A 274 -8.92 -0.96 15.63
CA THR A 274 -7.76 -1.46 14.90
C THR A 274 -7.92 -1.15 13.41
N LEU A 275 -6.82 -1.15 12.66
CA LEU A 275 -6.88 -0.96 11.21
C LEU A 275 -7.76 -2.03 10.53
N GLU A 276 -7.68 -3.28 11.03
CA GLU A 276 -8.53 -4.38 10.55
C GLU A 276 -10.02 -4.09 10.80
N GLU A 277 -10.39 -3.65 12.00
CA GLU A 277 -11.79 -3.30 12.31
C GLU A 277 -12.32 -2.17 11.45
N ILE A 278 -11.50 -1.14 11.21
CA ILE A 278 -11.85 -0.04 10.31
C ILE A 278 -12.14 -0.58 8.90
N MET A 279 -11.24 -1.39 8.34
CA MET A 279 -11.41 -1.96 7.00
C MET A 279 -12.62 -2.89 6.91
N VAL A 280 -12.83 -3.76 7.90
CA VAL A 280 -13.98 -4.69 7.90
C VAL A 280 -15.30 -3.94 8.03
N LEU A 281 -15.36 -2.91 8.88
CA LEU A 281 -16.57 -2.12 9.05
C LEU A 281 -16.89 -1.28 7.82
N TYR A 282 -15.90 -0.62 7.22
CA TYR A 282 -16.11 0.14 5.98
C TYR A 282 -16.39 -0.74 4.76
N GLY A 283 -15.71 -1.90 4.65
CA GLY A 283 -15.84 -2.77 3.48
C GLY A 283 -17.11 -3.61 3.47
N ARG A 284 -17.63 -3.99 4.64
CA ARG A 284 -18.76 -4.92 4.78
C ARG A 284 -19.93 -4.37 5.60
N GLY A 285 -19.75 -3.22 6.23
CA GLY A 285 -20.77 -2.56 7.02
C GLY A 285 -21.78 -1.83 6.14
N ASP A 286 -23.03 -1.74 6.60
CA ASP A 286 -23.98 -0.80 6.03
C ASP A 286 -23.44 0.62 6.29
N GLN A 287 -23.16 1.37 5.24
CA GLN A 287 -22.85 2.79 5.37
C GLN A 287 -24.11 3.50 5.86
N ALA A 288 -23.98 4.28 6.93
CA ALA A 288 -25.11 4.93 7.59
C ALA A 288 -25.64 6.12 6.78
#